data_a9ca1418adf2edf3a1f874379d53d62e
#
_entry.id   a9ca1418adf2edf3a1f874379d53d62e
#
_cell.length_a   1.000
_cell.length_b   1.000
_cell.length_c   1.000
_cell.angle_alpha   90.00
_cell.angle_beta   90.00
_cell.angle_gamma   90.00
#
_symmetry.space_group_name_H-M   'P 1'
#
loop_
_entity.id
_entity.type
_entity.pdbx_description
1 polymer ?
#
loop_
_entity_poly.entity_id
_entity_poly.type
_entity_poly.pdbx_seq_one_letter_code
_entity_poly.pdbx_strand_id
1 'polypeptide(L)'
;NPERPVWPMIVLRTPKGWTGPKVVDGLQIEGSFRAHQVPITMEKPEHLELLKEWLESYRPQELFDENGRLIPELAELAPKGNARLGANPHANGGLLLKDLRLPDFRDYGIEVEAGKTKAQDMIELGGYIRDIFKLNEENKNFRIFGPDESMSNRLYKVFEYQKRDWNAEMLDTDDCLARDGRIMDSMLSEHMCEGWLEGYLLTGRHGFFASYEAFIRIVDSMAAQHAKWLKVCNQLSWRQPIASLNFILTSNVWQQDHNGFTHQDPGFLDHIANKKADVVRMYLPPDANCLLSCFDHCIKSKNYVNAIVASKHPSCQWLTMEQAVKHCTQGIGIWEWASNDCGEEPDVVMACCGDTPTLEIMAAVTILRDEMPEL
;
A
#
# COMPACT_ATOMS: atom_id res chain seq x y z
N ASN A 1 29.94 20.72 -3.05
CA ASN A 1 29.03 19.60 -3.37
C ASN A 1 28.91 18.74 -2.13
N PRO A 2 27.73 18.45 -1.60
CA PRO A 2 27.58 17.48 -0.53
C PRO A 2 28.01 16.11 -1.07
N GLU A 3 28.96 15.48 -0.40
CA GLU A 3 29.34 14.10 -0.69
C GLU A 3 28.23 13.19 -0.14
N ARG A 4 27.83 12.19 -0.93
CA ARG A 4 26.88 11.17 -0.48
C ARG A 4 27.59 10.32 0.59
N PRO A 5 27.07 10.25 1.83
CA PRO A 5 27.71 9.46 2.87
C PRO A 5 27.71 7.97 2.50
N VAL A 6 28.83 7.31 2.79
CA VAL A 6 28.93 5.85 2.71
C VAL A 6 28.49 5.29 4.07
N TRP A 7 27.29 4.69 4.11
CA TRP A 7 26.76 4.08 5.32
C TRP A 7 27.45 2.75 5.59
N PRO A 8 27.94 2.49 6.81
CA PRO A 8 28.46 1.18 7.15
C PRO A 8 27.37 0.13 7.17
N MET A 9 27.71 -1.08 6.71
CA MET A 9 26.87 -2.26 6.85
C MET A 9 27.56 -3.23 7.81
N ILE A 10 26.85 -3.65 8.86
CA ILE A 10 27.33 -4.63 9.83
C ILE A 10 26.77 -6.00 9.46
N VAL A 11 27.66 -6.94 9.17
CA VAL A 11 27.31 -8.35 8.95
C VAL A 11 27.61 -9.13 10.23
N LEU A 12 26.58 -9.41 11.02
CA LEU A 12 26.67 -10.17 12.24
C LEU A 12 26.55 -11.67 11.93
N ARG A 13 27.63 -12.44 12.14
CA ARG A 13 27.67 -13.89 11.95
C ARG A 13 27.84 -14.57 13.30
N THR A 14 26.79 -15.24 13.77
CA THR A 14 26.73 -15.92 15.06
C THR A 14 26.09 -17.28 14.93
N PRO A 15 26.38 -18.26 15.83
CA PRO A 15 25.55 -19.43 15.95
C PRO A 15 24.15 -19.03 16.44
N LYS A 16 23.12 -19.79 16.06
CA LYS A 16 21.78 -19.60 16.58
C LYS A 16 21.76 -19.78 18.10
N GLY A 17 21.14 -18.87 18.83
CA GLY A 17 21.13 -18.90 20.30
C GLY A 17 22.43 -18.37 20.96
N TRP A 18 23.26 -17.65 20.21
CA TRP A 18 24.46 -17.01 20.73
C TRP A 18 24.15 -16.15 21.97
N THR A 19 25.02 -16.20 22.95
CA THR A 19 24.89 -15.62 24.30
C THR A 19 23.94 -16.33 25.26
N GLY A 20 23.08 -17.22 24.77
CA GLY A 20 22.22 -18.06 25.62
C GLY A 20 22.95 -19.28 26.18
N PRO A 21 22.23 -20.08 26.97
CA PRO A 21 22.75 -21.36 27.47
C PRO A 21 23.16 -22.29 26.34
N LYS A 22 24.36 -22.85 26.41
CA LYS A 22 24.85 -23.76 25.36
C LYS A 22 24.19 -25.13 25.44
N VAL A 23 23.91 -25.58 26.66
CA VAL A 23 23.31 -26.86 26.96
C VAL A 23 22.23 -26.68 28.04
N VAL A 24 21.08 -27.31 27.86
CA VAL A 24 19.99 -27.37 28.85
C VAL A 24 19.49 -28.80 28.92
N ASP A 25 19.34 -29.36 30.14
CA ASP A 25 18.91 -30.75 30.39
C ASP A 25 19.77 -31.77 29.60
N GLY A 26 21.06 -31.52 29.44
CA GLY A 26 21.98 -32.37 28.68
C GLY A 26 21.85 -32.29 27.17
N LEU A 27 20.99 -31.40 26.64
CA LEU A 27 20.78 -31.21 25.21
C LEU A 27 21.46 -29.96 24.70
N GLN A 28 22.13 -30.05 23.54
CA GLN A 28 22.73 -28.88 22.89
C GLN A 28 21.64 -27.90 22.44
N ILE A 29 21.79 -26.64 22.83
CA ILE A 29 20.93 -25.52 22.46
C ILE A 29 21.60 -24.65 21.39
N GLU A 30 22.76 -24.05 21.71
CA GLU A 30 23.48 -23.17 20.78
C GLU A 30 23.78 -23.91 19.48
N GLY A 31 23.48 -23.26 18.34
CA GLY A 31 23.69 -23.81 17.01
C GLY A 31 22.64 -24.86 16.57
N SER A 32 21.65 -25.16 17.42
CA SER A 32 20.61 -26.14 17.12
C SER A 32 19.22 -25.50 16.95
N PHE A 33 18.26 -26.31 16.45
CA PHE A 33 16.86 -25.86 16.34
C PHE A 33 16.23 -25.51 17.69
N ARG A 34 16.74 -26.08 18.81
CA ARG A 34 16.23 -25.85 20.16
C ARG A 34 16.39 -24.40 20.62
N ALA A 35 17.35 -23.67 20.03
CA ALA A 35 17.51 -22.23 20.29
C ALA A 35 16.43 -21.36 19.62
N HIS A 36 15.42 -21.96 18.94
CA HIS A 36 14.30 -21.20 18.36
C HIS A 36 13.34 -20.66 19.41
N GLN A 37 13.20 -21.37 20.52
CA GLN A 37 12.37 -20.98 21.64
C GLN A 37 13.25 -20.69 22.88
N VAL A 38 12.68 -20.09 23.90
CA VAL A 38 13.37 -19.96 25.19
C VAL A 38 13.62 -21.38 25.74
N PRO A 39 14.88 -21.77 25.92
CA PRO A 39 15.22 -23.17 26.18
C PRO A 39 15.03 -23.61 27.63
N ILE A 40 14.49 -22.77 28.52
CA ILE A 40 14.32 -22.98 29.95
C ILE A 40 12.85 -22.76 30.34
N THR A 41 12.44 -23.42 31.42
CA THR A 41 11.10 -23.27 32.02
C THR A 41 11.24 -22.99 33.51
N MET A 42 10.36 -22.20 34.10
CA MET A 42 10.35 -21.92 35.53
C MET A 42 9.70 -23.06 36.39
N GLU A 43 9.26 -24.13 35.75
CA GLU A 43 8.72 -25.32 36.42
C GLU A 43 9.82 -26.17 37.05
N LYS A 44 11.08 -25.98 36.60
CA LYS A 44 12.25 -26.72 37.13
C LYS A 44 13.13 -25.77 37.92
N PRO A 45 13.40 -26.07 39.24
CA PRO A 45 14.27 -25.22 40.05
C PRO A 45 15.66 -25.02 39.46
N GLU A 46 16.22 -26.03 38.80
CA GLU A 46 17.55 -26.00 38.17
C GLU A 46 17.60 -24.97 37.03
N HIS A 47 16.46 -24.72 36.35
CA HIS A 47 16.36 -23.72 35.30
C HIS A 47 16.40 -22.29 35.86
N LEU A 48 16.00 -22.06 37.10
CA LEU A 48 16.14 -20.74 37.73
C LEU A 48 17.61 -20.39 37.94
N GLU A 49 18.42 -21.33 38.39
CA GLU A 49 19.87 -21.11 38.55
C GLU A 49 20.51 -20.88 37.16
N LEU A 50 20.14 -21.66 36.16
CA LEU A 50 20.62 -21.48 34.78
C LEU A 50 20.23 -20.13 34.22
N LEU A 51 19.00 -19.64 34.48
CA LEU A 51 18.57 -18.30 34.10
C LEU A 51 19.41 -17.22 34.77
N LYS A 52 19.66 -17.38 36.06
CA LYS A 52 20.49 -16.47 36.85
C LYS A 52 21.90 -16.38 36.25
N GLU A 53 22.55 -17.52 36.04
CA GLU A 53 23.86 -17.62 35.43
C GLU A 53 23.88 -16.93 34.03
N TRP A 54 22.84 -17.18 33.24
CA TRP A 54 22.71 -16.56 31.92
C TRP A 54 22.62 -15.03 32.01
N LEU A 55 21.75 -14.50 32.88
CA LEU A 55 21.60 -13.06 33.07
C LEU A 55 22.85 -12.41 33.68
N GLU A 56 23.50 -13.07 34.64
CA GLU A 56 24.75 -12.61 35.24
C GLU A 56 25.91 -12.59 34.23
N SER A 57 25.88 -13.46 33.19
CA SER A 57 26.89 -13.48 32.14
C SER A 57 26.98 -12.18 31.35
N TYR A 58 25.91 -11.39 31.34
CA TYR A 58 25.88 -10.06 30.74
C TYR A 58 26.50 -8.97 31.63
N ARG A 59 26.91 -9.30 32.85
CA ARG A 59 27.55 -8.40 33.82
C ARG A 59 26.72 -7.11 34.04
N PRO A 60 25.44 -7.20 34.42
CA PRO A 60 24.58 -6.05 34.59
C PRO A 60 25.12 -5.00 35.56
N GLN A 61 25.91 -5.41 36.57
CA GLN A 61 26.57 -4.49 37.51
C GLN A 61 27.59 -3.54 36.86
N GLU A 62 28.08 -3.83 35.65
CA GLU A 62 28.95 -2.93 34.89
C GLU A 62 28.14 -1.95 34.03
N LEU A 63 26.84 -2.19 33.85
CA LEU A 63 25.97 -1.40 32.97
C LEU A 63 25.00 -0.53 33.76
N PHE A 64 24.63 -0.95 34.97
CA PHE A 64 23.60 -0.30 35.78
C PHE A 64 24.14 -0.01 37.19
N ASP A 65 23.66 1.10 37.79
CA ASP A 65 23.89 1.44 39.18
C ASP A 65 23.02 0.62 40.13
N GLU A 66 23.20 0.84 41.43
CA GLU A 66 22.45 0.15 42.53
C GLU A 66 20.93 0.39 42.48
N ASN A 67 20.46 1.43 41.75
CA ASN A 67 19.07 1.76 41.55
C ASN A 67 18.53 1.22 40.21
N GLY A 68 19.33 0.44 39.48
CA GLY A 68 18.97 -0.10 38.16
C GLY A 68 18.97 0.91 37.03
N ARG A 69 19.61 2.06 37.21
CA ARG A 69 19.76 3.08 36.17
C ARG A 69 21.05 2.84 35.38
N LEU A 70 20.99 3.09 34.09
CA LEU A 70 22.17 3.02 33.23
C LEU A 70 23.26 3.96 33.76
N ILE A 71 24.50 3.46 33.87
CA ILE A 71 25.62 4.30 34.31
C ILE A 71 25.81 5.52 33.40
N PRO A 72 26.27 6.67 33.94
CA PRO A 72 26.36 7.94 33.20
C PRO A 72 27.16 7.84 31.90
N GLU A 73 28.26 7.14 31.89
CA GLU A 73 29.16 6.97 30.74
C GLU A 73 28.42 6.31 29.55
N LEU A 74 27.54 5.34 29.81
CA LEU A 74 26.72 4.70 28.77
C LEU A 74 25.51 5.56 28.40
N ALA A 75 24.90 6.23 29.37
CA ALA A 75 23.77 7.11 29.13
C ALA A 75 24.15 8.31 28.23
N GLU A 76 25.40 8.78 28.30
CA GLU A 76 25.94 9.86 27.45
C GLU A 76 26.07 9.46 25.99
N LEU A 77 26.20 8.15 25.68
CA LEU A 77 26.25 7.66 24.30
C LEU A 77 24.91 7.75 23.60
N ALA A 78 23.83 7.84 24.37
CA ALA A 78 22.48 7.94 23.80
C ALA A 78 22.29 9.27 23.06
N PRO A 79 21.76 9.25 21.83
CA PRO A 79 21.50 10.47 21.08
C PRO A 79 20.53 11.38 21.82
N LYS A 80 20.77 12.71 21.74
CA LYS A 80 20.00 13.76 22.42
C LYS A 80 19.19 14.59 21.43
N GLY A 81 18.08 15.18 21.89
CA GLY A 81 17.24 16.06 21.08
C GLY A 81 16.73 15.37 19.81
N ASN A 82 16.85 16.06 18.67
CA ASN A 82 16.39 15.56 17.36
C ASN A 82 17.24 14.42 16.78
N ALA A 83 18.40 14.11 17.38
CA ALA A 83 19.18 12.95 16.99
C ALA A 83 18.56 11.62 17.47
N ARG A 84 17.65 11.66 18.46
CA ARG A 84 16.89 10.47 18.89
C ARG A 84 15.94 10.05 17.78
N LEU A 85 15.86 8.75 17.51
CA LEU A 85 15.00 8.22 16.44
C LEU A 85 13.54 8.72 16.55
N GLY A 86 12.92 8.60 17.72
CA GLY A 86 11.52 9.00 17.94
C GLY A 86 11.29 10.53 17.95
N ALA A 87 12.35 11.34 18.07
CA ALA A 87 12.26 12.81 18.02
C ALA A 87 12.76 13.39 16.69
N ASN A 88 13.37 12.56 15.84
CA ASN A 88 13.84 13.00 14.53
C ASN A 88 12.64 13.19 13.59
N PRO A 89 12.42 14.39 13.03
CA PRO A 89 11.29 14.62 12.13
C PRO A 89 11.33 13.76 10.87
N HIS A 90 12.50 13.32 10.40
CA HIS A 90 12.63 12.40 9.27
C HIS A 90 12.21 10.97 9.60
N ALA A 91 12.29 10.56 10.85
CA ALA A 91 11.79 9.25 11.31
C ALA A 91 10.34 9.30 11.77
N ASN A 92 9.77 10.49 11.99
CA ASN A 92 8.35 10.71 12.26
C ASN A 92 7.76 11.54 11.12
N GLY A 93 7.46 10.87 10.01
CA GLY A 93 7.03 11.48 8.75
C GLY A 93 5.82 12.38 8.86
N GLY A 94 4.94 12.16 9.84
CA GLY A 94 3.80 13.02 10.11
C GLY A 94 4.16 14.46 10.47
N LEU A 95 5.37 14.70 10.98
CA LEU A 95 5.89 16.06 11.24
C LEU A 95 6.34 16.77 9.95
N LEU A 96 6.69 16.02 8.91
CA LEU A 96 7.17 16.53 7.63
C LEU A 96 6.10 16.49 6.55
N LEU A 97 4.95 15.90 6.83
CA LEU A 97 3.88 15.71 5.86
C LEU A 97 3.42 17.06 5.32
N LYS A 98 3.51 17.21 4.00
CA LYS A 98 2.91 18.32 3.25
C LYS A 98 1.82 17.76 2.37
N ASP A 99 0.62 18.32 2.47
CA ASP A 99 -0.48 17.93 1.61
C ASP A 99 -0.14 18.19 0.14
N LEU A 100 -0.66 17.34 -0.73
CA LEU A 100 -0.52 17.52 -2.17
C LEU A 100 -1.39 18.68 -2.63
N ARG A 101 -0.86 19.45 -3.59
CA ARG A 101 -1.66 20.34 -4.42
C ARG A 101 -2.31 19.47 -5.50
N LEU A 102 -3.62 19.40 -5.52
CA LEU A 102 -4.37 18.56 -6.45
C LEU A 102 -5.17 19.45 -7.41
N PRO A 103 -5.25 19.10 -8.71
CA PRO A 103 -6.22 19.71 -9.58
C PRO A 103 -7.63 19.23 -9.23
N ASP A 104 -8.66 19.83 -9.77
CA ASP A 104 -10.01 19.27 -9.61
C ASP A 104 -10.14 18.02 -10.49
N PHE A 105 -10.37 16.86 -9.85
CA PHE A 105 -10.48 15.60 -10.58
C PHE A 105 -11.66 15.56 -11.55
N ARG A 106 -12.66 16.42 -11.35
CA ARG A 106 -13.84 16.52 -12.22
C ARG A 106 -13.48 17.02 -13.63
N ASP A 107 -12.42 17.81 -13.75
CA ASP A 107 -11.92 18.31 -15.03
C ASP A 107 -11.35 17.22 -15.94
N TYR A 108 -11.13 16.02 -15.40
CA TYR A 108 -10.62 14.85 -16.11
C TYR A 108 -11.72 13.83 -16.43
N GLY A 109 -12.95 14.13 -16.01
CA GLY A 109 -14.11 13.28 -16.27
C GLY A 109 -14.46 13.22 -17.77
N ILE A 110 -15.08 12.13 -18.14
CA ILE A 110 -15.56 11.90 -19.49
C ILE A 110 -17.08 12.04 -19.56
N GLU A 111 -17.57 12.45 -20.74
CA GLU A 111 -19.00 12.45 -21.05
C GLU A 111 -19.46 11.01 -21.24
N VAL A 112 -20.56 10.65 -20.57
CA VAL A 112 -21.05 9.28 -20.53
C VAL A 112 -22.50 9.17 -21.02
N GLU A 113 -22.70 8.33 -22.02
CA GLU A 113 -23.98 7.70 -22.32
C GLU A 113 -23.92 6.27 -21.78
N ALA A 114 -24.71 5.98 -20.74
CA ALA A 114 -24.64 4.74 -19.95
C ALA A 114 -24.70 3.50 -20.83
N GLY A 115 -23.67 2.63 -20.69
CA GLY A 115 -23.54 1.37 -21.42
C GLY A 115 -23.09 1.52 -22.88
N LYS A 116 -23.09 2.72 -23.46
CA LYS A 116 -22.67 2.95 -24.86
C LYS A 116 -21.28 3.56 -24.97
N THR A 117 -20.96 4.52 -24.10
CA THR A 117 -19.61 5.09 -24.04
C THR A 117 -18.64 4.01 -23.60
N LYS A 118 -17.46 3.96 -24.26
CA LYS A 118 -16.35 3.08 -23.86
C LYS A 118 -15.11 3.92 -23.61
N ALA A 119 -14.41 3.62 -22.51
CA ALA A 119 -13.15 4.25 -22.14
C ALA A 119 -12.20 3.25 -21.48
N GLN A 120 -10.93 3.64 -21.36
CA GLN A 120 -9.93 2.94 -20.57
C GLN A 120 -9.68 3.77 -19.31
N ASP A 121 -10.23 3.36 -18.19
CA ASP A 121 -10.28 4.13 -16.95
C ASP A 121 -8.91 4.62 -16.48
N MET A 122 -7.88 3.76 -16.60
CA MET A 122 -6.51 4.10 -16.22
C MET A 122 -5.87 5.17 -17.12
N ILE A 123 -6.31 5.34 -18.37
CA ILE A 123 -5.83 6.41 -19.25
C ILE A 123 -6.33 7.77 -18.74
N GLU A 124 -7.58 7.84 -18.34
CA GLU A 124 -8.16 9.08 -17.82
C GLU A 124 -7.53 9.46 -16.49
N LEU A 125 -7.37 8.49 -15.61
CA LEU A 125 -6.64 8.65 -14.36
C LEU A 125 -5.19 9.11 -14.59
N GLY A 126 -4.51 8.60 -15.62
CA GLY A 126 -3.14 9.00 -15.98
C GLY A 126 -2.98 10.48 -16.26
N GLY A 127 -3.98 11.13 -16.86
CA GLY A 127 -4.01 12.58 -17.07
C GLY A 127 -4.07 13.37 -15.76
N TYR A 128 -4.92 12.96 -14.84
CA TYR A 128 -5.03 13.54 -13.51
C TYR A 128 -3.71 13.40 -12.72
N ILE A 129 -3.11 12.21 -12.71
CA ILE A 129 -1.84 11.94 -12.03
C ILE A 129 -0.69 12.78 -12.62
N ARG A 130 -0.63 12.92 -13.96
CA ARG A 130 0.35 13.79 -14.62
C ARG A 130 0.32 15.21 -14.05
N ASP A 131 -0.86 15.75 -13.85
CA ASP A 131 -1.02 17.14 -13.42
C ASP A 131 -0.81 17.28 -11.90
N ILE A 132 -1.01 16.21 -11.11
CA ILE A 132 -0.51 16.15 -9.72
C ILE A 132 1.01 16.32 -9.69
N PHE A 133 1.76 15.65 -10.57
CA PHE A 133 3.21 15.84 -10.66
C PHE A 133 3.59 17.29 -10.96
N LYS A 134 2.91 17.95 -11.88
CA LYS A 134 3.18 19.36 -12.24
C LYS A 134 2.95 20.28 -11.05
N LEU A 135 1.81 20.16 -10.36
CA LEU A 135 1.47 21.01 -9.22
C LEU A 135 2.42 20.84 -8.04
N ASN A 136 3.09 19.69 -7.93
CA ASN A 136 3.99 19.36 -6.83
C ASN A 136 5.48 19.29 -7.25
N GLU A 137 5.84 19.97 -8.33
CA GLU A 137 7.22 20.01 -8.83
C GLU A 137 8.18 20.63 -7.81
N GLU A 138 7.79 21.71 -7.16
CA GLU A 138 8.59 22.40 -6.15
C GLU A 138 8.87 21.50 -4.92
N ASN A 139 7.85 20.81 -4.42
CA ASN A 139 7.95 19.98 -3.22
C ASN A 139 8.56 18.61 -3.49
N LYS A 140 8.46 18.10 -4.71
CA LYS A 140 8.89 16.76 -5.14
C LYS A 140 8.42 15.64 -4.19
N ASN A 141 7.22 15.80 -3.63
CA ASN A 141 6.66 14.95 -2.57
C ASN A 141 5.64 13.92 -3.08
N PHE A 142 5.68 13.59 -4.36
CA PHE A 142 4.80 12.59 -4.97
C PHE A 142 5.58 11.66 -5.90
N ARG A 143 5.36 10.34 -5.77
CA ARG A 143 5.98 9.29 -6.60
C ARG A 143 5.00 8.18 -6.96
N ILE A 144 5.27 7.52 -8.08
CA ILE A 144 4.65 6.25 -8.48
C ILE A 144 5.68 5.15 -8.23
N PHE A 145 5.20 4.00 -7.75
CA PHE A 145 5.98 2.78 -7.60
C PHE A 145 5.29 1.66 -8.36
N GLY A 146 6.04 0.87 -9.10
CA GLY A 146 5.52 -0.23 -9.91
C GLY A 146 6.64 -1.16 -10.38
N PRO A 147 6.36 -2.45 -10.60
CA PRO A 147 7.35 -3.43 -11.02
C PRO A 147 7.46 -3.52 -12.56
N ASP A 148 7.88 -2.41 -13.21
CA ASP A 148 7.95 -2.28 -14.69
C ASP A 148 6.58 -2.40 -15.39
N GLU A 149 5.53 -1.87 -14.75
CA GLU A 149 4.16 -2.06 -15.23
C GLU A 149 3.42 -0.75 -15.55
N SER A 150 4.04 0.43 -15.45
CA SER A 150 3.34 1.71 -15.67
C SER A 150 2.73 1.81 -17.08
N MET A 151 3.43 1.33 -18.11
CA MET A 151 2.91 1.35 -19.48
C MET A 151 1.77 0.34 -19.66
N SER A 152 1.92 -0.87 -19.17
CA SER A 152 0.91 -1.92 -19.27
C SER A 152 -0.31 -1.63 -18.38
N ASN A 153 -0.14 -0.88 -17.29
CA ASN A 153 -1.22 -0.33 -16.47
C ASN A 153 -1.91 0.90 -17.11
N ARG A 154 -1.55 1.27 -18.35
CA ARG A 154 -2.11 2.41 -19.10
C ARG A 154 -1.85 3.78 -18.46
N LEU A 155 -0.83 3.91 -17.63
CA LEU A 155 -0.43 5.19 -17.03
C LEU A 155 0.49 6.03 -17.92
N TYR A 156 0.59 5.75 -19.21
CA TYR A 156 1.56 6.38 -20.10
C TYR A 156 1.44 7.91 -20.20
N LYS A 157 0.26 8.50 -19.94
CA LYS A 157 0.09 9.97 -19.89
C LYS A 157 1.01 10.64 -18.85
N VAL A 158 1.45 9.92 -17.81
CA VAL A 158 2.37 10.48 -16.82
C VAL A 158 3.74 10.81 -17.41
N PHE A 159 4.16 10.06 -18.43
CA PHE A 159 5.44 10.26 -19.11
C PHE A 159 5.48 11.50 -20.01
N GLU A 160 4.35 12.13 -20.28
CA GLU A 160 4.29 13.45 -20.94
C GLU A 160 4.97 14.55 -20.08
N TYR A 161 5.09 14.32 -18.79
CA TYR A 161 5.69 15.26 -17.85
C TYR A 161 6.81 14.68 -17.01
N GLN A 162 6.67 13.45 -16.51
CA GLN A 162 7.61 12.83 -15.56
C GLN A 162 8.37 11.70 -16.24
N LYS A 163 9.46 11.26 -15.60
CA LYS A 163 10.33 10.20 -16.10
C LYS A 163 10.54 9.11 -15.05
N ARG A 164 10.95 7.93 -15.51
CA ARG A 164 11.42 6.84 -14.62
C ARG A 164 12.72 7.24 -13.94
N ASP A 165 12.83 6.92 -12.68
CA ASP A 165 14.10 7.00 -11.93
C ASP A 165 15.06 5.93 -12.45
N TRP A 166 16.20 6.36 -12.99
CA TRP A 166 17.17 5.47 -13.58
C TRP A 166 18.59 5.86 -13.18
N ASN A 167 19.27 5.01 -12.41
CA ASN A 167 20.60 5.26 -11.88
C ASN A 167 21.72 4.52 -12.60
N ALA A 168 21.39 3.60 -13.54
CA ALA A 168 22.34 2.92 -14.40
C ALA A 168 22.76 3.77 -15.60
N GLU A 169 23.48 3.20 -16.54
CA GLU A 169 23.81 3.81 -17.83
C GLU A 169 22.53 4.09 -18.63
N MET A 170 22.43 5.25 -19.23
CA MET A 170 21.37 5.63 -20.16
C MET A 170 21.93 5.56 -21.59
N LEU A 171 21.24 4.86 -22.47
CA LEU A 171 21.58 4.71 -23.87
C LEU A 171 20.86 5.75 -24.72
N ASP A 172 21.40 6.06 -25.91
CA ASP A 172 20.76 7.00 -26.84
C ASP A 172 19.38 6.53 -27.35
N THR A 173 19.11 5.23 -27.21
CA THR A 173 17.82 4.60 -27.59
C THR A 173 16.81 4.59 -26.45
N ASP A 174 17.21 4.98 -25.23
CA ASP A 174 16.33 4.98 -24.08
C ASP A 174 15.39 6.20 -24.13
N ASP A 175 14.15 5.98 -23.69
CA ASP A 175 13.16 7.01 -23.54
C ASP A 175 12.60 7.09 -22.11
N CYS A 176 12.08 8.25 -21.76
CA CYS A 176 11.43 8.46 -20.47
C CYS A 176 12.26 8.12 -19.23
N LEU A 177 13.59 8.16 -19.29
CA LEU A 177 14.51 7.92 -18.16
C LEU A 177 15.14 9.23 -17.65
N ALA A 178 15.35 9.33 -16.35
CA ALA A 178 16.12 10.40 -15.72
C ALA A 178 16.62 9.98 -14.33
N ARG A 179 17.76 10.51 -13.89
CA ARG A 179 18.32 10.23 -12.56
C ARG A 179 17.49 10.81 -11.41
N ASP A 180 16.67 11.80 -11.67
CA ASP A 180 15.78 12.45 -10.73
C ASP A 180 14.30 12.19 -11.06
N GLY A 181 14.04 11.18 -11.87
CA GLY A 181 12.69 10.70 -12.18
C GLY A 181 11.90 10.35 -10.92
N ARG A 182 10.59 10.53 -10.97
CA ARG A 182 9.72 10.25 -9.84
C ARG A 182 8.78 9.07 -10.07
N ILE A 183 9.06 8.28 -11.08
CA ILE A 183 8.37 7.02 -11.38
C ILE A 183 9.38 5.88 -11.13
N MET A 184 9.20 5.16 -10.04
CA MET A 184 10.03 4.02 -9.63
C MET A 184 9.46 2.75 -10.27
N ASP A 185 9.79 2.52 -11.55
CA ASP A 185 9.14 1.54 -12.41
C ASP A 185 10.17 0.72 -13.22
N SER A 186 11.31 0.44 -12.63
CA SER A 186 12.42 -0.25 -13.32
C SER A 186 12.91 -1.51 -12.60
N MET A 187 12.15 -1.97 -11.60
CA MET A 187 12.52 -3.13 -10.80
C MET A 187 11.36 -4.12 -10.76
N LEU A 188 11.55 -5.32 -11.31
CA LEU A 188 10.60 -6.43 -11.21
C LEU A 188 10.63 -7.05 -9.81
N SER A 189 10.17 -6.31 -8.84
CA SER A 189 10.07 -6.75 -7.46
C SER A 189 8.99 -5.95 -6.72
N GLU A 190 7.85 -6.54 -6.55
CA GLU A 190 6.71 -5.98 -5.82
C GLU A 190 7.08 -5.67 -4.36
N HIS A 191 7.87 -6.55 -3.73
CA HIS A 191 8.36 -6.33 -2.36
C HIS A 191 9.20 -5.06 -2.23
N MET A 192 10.10 -4.80 -3.19
CA MET A 192 10.91 -3.59 -3.16
C MET A 192 10.05 -2.36 -3.47
N CYS A 193 9.13 -2.43 -4.42
CA CYS A 193 8.24 -1.33 -4.77
C CYS A 193 7.39 -0.91 -3.56
N GLU A 194 6.77 -1.87 -2.86
CA GLU A 194 6.01 -1.58 -1.65
C GLU A 194 6.91 -1.05 -0.53
N GLY A 195 8.05 -1.68 -0.26
CA GLY A 195 8.99 -1.24 0.77
C GLY A 195 9.52 0.18 0.53
N TRP A 196 9.78 0.55 -0.71
CA TRP A 196 10.15 1.93 -1.06
C TRP A 196 8.98 2.89 -0.85
N LEU A 197 7.77 2.53 -1.24
CA LEU A 197 6.59 3.36 -1.00
C LEU A 197 6.36 3.55 0.50
N GLU A 198 6.39 2.50 1.31
CA GLU A 198 6.25 2.59 2.76
C GLU A 198 7.29 3.55 3.36
N GLY A 199 8.57 3.38 3.00
CA GLY A 199 9.64 4.28 3.44
C GLY A 199 9.42 5.73 2.99
N TYR A 200 8.89 5.93 1.78
CA TYR A 200 8.58 7.24 1.23
C TYR A 200 7.45 7.94 2.00
N LEU A 201 6.39 7.20 2.34
CA LEU A 201 5.27 7.69 3.16
C LEU A 201 5.73 8.05 4.58
N LEU A 202 6.56 7.20 5.19
CA LEU A 202 7.13 7.43 6.53
C LEU A 202 8.00 8.68 6.61
N THR A 203 8.47 9.19 5.49
CA THR A 203 9.23 10.45 5.40
C THR A 203 8.37 11.66 5.02
N GLY A 204 7.06 11.58 5.15
CA GLY A 204 6.12 12.70 4.97
C GLY A 204 5.78 13.03 3.52
N ARG A 205 5.78 12.03 2.66
CA ARG A 205 5.52 12.16 1.23
C ARG A 205 4.31 11.33 0.82
N HIS A 206 3.90 11.42 -0.44
CA HIS A 206 2.72 10.75 -0.99
C HIS A 206 3.11 9.89 -2.19
N GLY A 207 2.37 8.84 -2.40
CA GLY A 207 2.55 7.97 -3.56
C GLY A 207 1.51 6.86 -3.62
N PHE A 208 1.65 6.04 -4.63
CA PHE A 208 0.87 4.82 -4.76
C PHE A 208 1.71 3.73 -5.45
N PHE A 209 1.30 2.50 -5.25
CA PHE A 209 1.83 1.32 -5.90
C PHE A 209 0.84 0.84 -6.97
N ALA A 210 1.28 0.87 -8.23
CA ALA A 210 0.51 0.34 -9.36
C ALA A 210 1.02 -1.06 -9.71
N SER A 211 0.13 -2.06 -9.67
CA SER A 211 0.44 -3.45 -10.02
C SER A 211 -0.79 -4.17 -10.55
N TYR A 212 -0.64 -5.46 -10.89
CA TYR A 212 -1.74 -6.31 -11.26
C TYR A 212 -2.38 -6.96 -10.03
N GLU A 213 -3.70 -6.99 -9.97
CA GLU A 213 -4.41 -7.73 -8.94
C GLU A 213 -3.98 -9.20 -8.91
N ALA A 214 -3.71 -9.76 -10.09
CA ALA A 214 -3.26 -11.13 -10.25
C ALA A 214 -1.95 -11.47 -9.53
N PHE A 215 -1.09 -10.48 -9.23
CA PHE A 215 0.24 -10.69 -8.65
C PHE A 215 0.42 -10.05 -7.27
N ILE A 216 -0.41 -9.08 -6.91
CA ILE A 216 -0.19 -8.28 -5.72
C ILE A 216 -0.19 -9.08 -4.41
N ARG A 217 -0.74 -10.29 -4.39
CA ARG A 217 -0.72 -11.16 -3.22
C ARG A 217 0.69 -11.46 -2.71
N ILE A 218 1.70 -11.35 -3.56
CA ILE A 218 3.10 -11.53 -3.16
C ILE A 218 3.52 -10.59 -2.02
N VAL A 219 2.84 -9.46 -1.83
CA VAL A 219 3.12 -8.47 -0.78
C VAL A 219 2.11 -8.47 0.38
N ASP A 220 1.25 -9.47 0.47
CA ASP A 220 0.23 -9.60 1.53
C ASP A 220 0.77 -9.36 2.93
N SER A 221 1.93 -9.95 3.22
CA SER A 221 2.55 -9.85 4.54
C SER A 221 3.03 -8.43 4.85
N MET A 222 3.52 -7.71 3.85
CA MET A 222 3.97 -6.33 4.00
C MET A 222 2.77 -5.41 4.23
N ALA A 223 1.75 -5.47 3.39
CA ALA A 223 0.50 -4.75 3.56
C ALA A 223 -0.14 -5.02 4.93
N ALA A 224 -0.14 -6.29 5.39
CA ALA A 224 -0.63 -6.65 6.72
C ALA A 224 0.21 -6.07 7.86
N GLN A 225 1.54 -6.00 7.72
CA GLN A 225 2.42 -5.38 8.71
C GLN A 225 2.19 -3.86 8.77
N HIS A 226 2.07 -3.21 7.61
CA HIS A 226 1.77 -1.77 7.54
C HIS A 226 0.43 -1.44 8.19
N ALA A 227 -0.62 -2.21 7.92
CA ALA A 227 -1.94 -2.05 8.55
C ALA A 227 -1.88 -2.23 10.08
N LYS A 228 -1.12 -3.20 10.59
CA LYS A 228 -0.91 -3.38 12.04
C LYS A 228 -0.17 -2.19 12.65
N TRP A 229 0.86 -1.70 11.96
CA TRP A 229 1.61 -0.53 12.40
C TRP A 229 0.71 0.71 12.46
N LEU A 230 -0.10 0.99 11.43
CA LEU A 230 -1.08 2.09 11.42
C LEU A 230 -2.07 1.98 12.58
N LYS A 231 -2.61 0.78 12.84
CA LYS A 231 -3.53 0.54 13.95
C LYS A 231 -2.92 0.94 15.31
N VAL A 232 -1.64 0.62 15.53
CA VAL A 232 -0.94 1.01 16.76
C VAL A 232 -0.68 2.53 16.76
N CYS A 233 -0.24 3.09 15.66
CA CYS A 233 0.02 4.53 15.53
C CYS A 233 -1.21 5.38 15.81
N ASN A 234 -2.39 4.95 15.37
CA ASN A 234 -3.66 5.65 15.63
C ASN A 234 -4.04 5.73 17.12
N GLN A 235 -3.43 4.89 17.97
CA GLN A 235 -3.63 4.91 19.42
C GLN A 235 -2.62 5.79 20.17
N LEU A 236 -1.61 6.33 19.49
CA LEU A 236 -0.52 7.09 20.08
C LEU A 236 -0.76 8.59 19.88
N SER A 237 -1.13 9.29 20.93
CA SER A 237 -1.49 10.73 20.90
C SER A 237 -0.36 11.66 20.41
N TRP A 238 0.89 11.25 20.54
CA TRP A 238 2.06 12.02 20.12
C TRP A 238 2.43 11.81 18.64
N ARG A 239 1.86 10.80 18.00
CA ARG A 239 2.19 10.47 16.62
C ARG A 239 1.28 11.24 15.65
N GLN A 240 1.88 11.85 14.64
CA GLN A 240 1.14 12.56 13.60
C GLN A 240 0.76 11.60 12.46
N PRO A 241 -0.40 11.80 11.81
CA PRO A 241 -0.80 11.00 10.66
C PRO A 241 0.19 11.11 9.50
N ILE A 242 0.34 10.03 8.74
CA ILE A 242 1.07 10.00 7.48
C ILE A 242 0.10 9.83 6.30
N ALA A 243 0.57 10.07 5.08
CA ALA A 243 -0.19 9.74 3.87
C ALA A 243 -0.48 8.24 3.81
N SER A 244 -1.64 7.89 3.26
CA SER A 244 -2.08 6.50 3.15
C SER A 244 -1.23 5.70 2.17
N LEU A 245 -1.10 4.40 2.44
CA LEU A 245 -0.56 3.42 1.51
C LEU A 245 -1.65 3.08 0.49
N ASN A 246 -1.43 3.44 -0.77
CA ASN A 246 -2.41 3.28 -1.82
C ASN A 246 -1.94 2.26 -2.84
N PHE A 247 -2.76 1.24 -3.11
CA PHE A 247 -2.61 0.31 -4.22
C PHE A 247 -3.59 0.66 -5.33
N ILE A 248 -3.12 0.67 -6.57
CA ILE A 248 -3.96 0.67 -7.78
C ILE A 248 -3.71 -0.65 -8.48
N LEU A 249 -4.75 -1.47 -8.56
CA LEU A 249 -4.68 -2.84 -9.06
C LEU A 249 -5.43 -2.94 -10.37
N THR A 250 -4.71 -3.33 -11.42
CA THR A 250 -5.31 -3.62 -12.74
C THR A 250 -5.20 -5.11 -13.04
N SER A 251 -5.49 -5.55 -14.26
CA SER A 251 -5.50 -6.97 -14.63
C SER A 251 -6.28 -7.78 -13.61
N ASN A 252 -7.52 -7.34 -13.38
CA ASN A 252 -8.36 -7.92 -12.35
C ASN A 252 -8.63 -9.41 -12.61
N VAL A 253 -8.84 -10.16 -11.55
CA VAL A 253 -8.96 -11.62 -11.61
C VAL A 253 -10.24 -12.08 -12.32
N TRP A 254 -11.23 -11.23 -12.46
CA TRP A 254 -12.47 -11.57 -13.18
C TRP A 254 -12.25 -11.75 -14.68
N GLN A 255 -11.29 -11.01 -15.26
CA GLN A 255 -11.01 -11.07 -16.70
C GLN A 255 -9.91 -12.07 -17.04
N GLN A 256 -9.00 -12.36 -16.11
CA GLN A 256 -7.80 -13.20 -16.33
C GLN A 256 -7.05 -12.83 -17.62
N ASP A 257 -6.95 -11.56 -17.90
CA ASP A 257 -6.53 -10.99 -19.16
C ASP A 257 -5.01 -10.95 -19.35
N HIS A 258 -4.25 -11.47 -18.38
CA HIS A 258 -2.81 -11.38 -18.38
C HIS A 258 -2.17 -12.68 -17.90
N ASN A 259 -1.14 -13.14 -18.60
CA ASN A 259 -0.31 -14.32 -18.30
C ASN A 259 -1.06 -15.65 -18.08
N GLY A 260 -2.39 -15.67 -18.22
CA GLY A 260 -3.21 -16.86 -18.00
C GLY A 260 -3.29 -17.29 -16.53
N PHE A 261 -4.13 -18.27 -16.25
CA PHE A 261 -4.40 -18.74 -14.89
C PHE A 261 -3.19 -19.31 -14.14
N THR A 262 -2.17 -19.80 -14.85
CA THR A 262 -0.97 -20.40 -14.24
C THR A 262 -0.07 -19.39 -13.54
N HIS A 263 -0.25 -18.09 -13.80
CA HIS A 263 0.53 -17.01 -13.22
C HIS A 263 -0.28 -16.16 -12.25
N GLN A 264 -1.57 -16.44 -12.12
CA GLN A 264 -2.44 -15.65 -11.27
C GLN A 264 -2.52 -16.26 -9.87
N ASP A 265 -2.40 -15.42 -8.86
CA ASP A 265 -2.60 -15.77 -7.46
C ASP A 265 -3.58 -14.78 -6.82
N PRO A 266 -4.90 -14.95 -7.07
CA PRO A 266 -5.93 -14.11 -6.46
C PRO A 266 -5.98 -14.31 -4.95
N GLY A 267 -6.58 -13.35 -4.22
CA GLY A 267 -6.78 -13.47 -2.79
C GLY A 267 -6.23 -12.32 -1.96
N PHE A 268 -5.56 -11.34 -2.57
CA PHE A 268 -5.13 -10.15 -1.87
C PHE A 268 -6.32 -9.38 -1.26
N LEU A 269 -7.37 -9.16 -2.05
CA LEU A 269 -8.58 -8.50 -1.56
C LEU A 269 -9.25 -9.29 -0.44
N ASP A 270 -9.35 -10.60 -0.53
CA ASP A 270 -9.87 -11.47 0.53
C ASP A 270 -9.04 -11.34 1.81
N HIS A 271 -7.71 -11.28 1.66
CA HIS A 271 -6.82 -11.11 2.80
C HIS A 271 -7.03 -9.76 3.48
N ILE A 272 -7.05 -8.67 2.73
CA ILE A 272 -7.19 -7.32 3.30
C ILE A 272 -8.62 -7.04 3.79
N ALA A 273 -9.65 -7.68 3.23
CA ALA A 273 -11.03 -7.58 3.70
C ALA A 273 -11.21 -8.01 5.15
N ASN A 274 -10.34 -8.89 5.67
CA ASN A 274 -10.34 -9.33 7.06
C ASN A 274 -9.70 -8.32 8.03
N LYS A 275 -9.20 -7.19 7.54
CA LYS A 275 -8.65 -6.13 8.39
C LYS A 275 -9.76 -5.17 8.82
N LYS A 276 -9.48 -4.35 9.84
CA LYS A 276 -10.45 -3.36 10.30
C LYS A 276 -10.62 -2.23 9.28
N ALA A 277 -11.86 -1.83 9.03
CA ALA A 277 -12.20 -0.75 8.12
C ALA A 277 -11.69 0.64 8.56
N ASP A 278 -11.28 0.79 9.81
CA ASP A 278 -10.62 2.00 10.32
C ASP A 278 -9.17 2.18 9.83
N VAL A 279 -8.57 1.13 9.26
CA VAL A 279 -7.21 1.18 8.69
C VAL A 279 -7.11 0.61 7.27
N VAL A 280 -8.04 -0.22 6.82
CA VAL A 280 -8.01 -0.81 5.46
C VAL A 280 -9.32 -0.57 4.75
N ARG A 281 -9.25 -0.13 3.51
CA ARG A 281 -10.40 0.13 2.65
C ARG A 281 -10.16 -0.39 1.25
N MET A 282 -11.23 -0.89 0.62
CA MET A 282 -11.24 -1.35 -0.76
C MET A 282 -12.24 -0.56 -1.57
N TYR A 283 -11.87 -0.26 -2.79
CA TYR A 283 -12.67 0.50 -3.75
C TYR A 283 -12.73 -0.26 -5.07
N LEU A 284 -13.92 -0.48 -5.56
CA LEU A 284 -14.19 -1.22 -6.78
C LEU A 284 -15.03 -0.34 -7.73
N PRO A 285 -14.45 0.73 -8.30
CA PRO A 285 -15.15 1.62 -9.19
C PRO A 285 -15.60 0.88 -10.45
N PRO A 286 -16.83 1.13 -10.94
CA PRO A 286 -17.37 0.50 -12.13
C PRO A 286 -16.93 1.17 -13.44
N ASP A 287 -16.39 2.40 -13.38
CA ASP A 287 -16.07 3.24 -14.53
C ASP A 287 -15.00 4.30 -14.22
N ALA A 288 -14.56 5.03 -15.24
CA ALA A 288 -13.51 6.05 -15.16
C ALA A 288 -13.87 7.23 -14.24
N ASN A 289 -15.11 7.73 -14.28
CA ASN A 289 -15.54 8.84 -13.45
C ASN A 289 -15.56 8.46 -11.95
N CYS A 290 -15.98 7.24 -11.64
CA CYS A 290 -15.88 6.70 -10.28
C CYS A 290 -14.43 6.47 -9.86
N LEU A 291 -13.57 5.97 -10.76
CA LEU A 291 -12.15 5.78 -10.48
C LEU A 291 -11.46 7.10 -10.11
N LEU A 292 -11.71 8.16 -10.87
CA LEU A 292 -11.18 9.51 -10.57
C LEU A 292 -11.61 9.99 -9.18
N SER A 293 -12.88 9.85 -8.84
CA SER A 293 -13.41 10.21 -7.52
C SER A 293 -12.79 9.38 -6.38
N CYS A 294 -12.70 8.07 -6.55
CA CYS A 294 -12.08 7.17 -5.56
C CYS A 294 -10.58 7.48 -5.38
N PHE A 295 -9.85 7.67 -6.47
CA PHE A 295 -8.42 7.95 -6.38
C PHE A 295 -8.14 9.30 -5.69
N ASP A 296 -8.88 10.37 -6.05
CA ASP A 296 -8.76 11.67 -5.39
C ASP A 296 -9.00 11.57 -3.89
N HIS A 297 -10.02 10.80 -3.47
CA HIS A 297 -10.28 10.52 -2.06
C HIS A 297 -9.12 9.77 -1.39
N CYS A 298 -8.62 8.71 -2.02
CA CYS A 298 -7.56 7.87 -1.46
C CYS A 298 -6.25 8.64 -1.31
N ILE A 299 -5.86 9.44 -2.31
CA ILE A 299 -4.59 10.17 -2.27
C ILE A 299 -4.56 11.31 -1.25
N LYS A 300 -5.73 11.81 -0.85
CA LYS A 300 -5.92 12.79 0.23
C LYS A 300 -5.97 12.15 1.61
N SER A 301 -6.31 10.88 1.69
CA SER A 301 -6.51 10.17 2.95
C SER A 301 -5.19 9.98 3.72
N LYS A 302 -5.31 9.82 5.04
CA LYS A 302 -4.18 9.63 5.95
C LYS A 302 -4.42 8.42 6.83
N ASN A 303 -3.36 7.70 7.14
CA ASN A 303 -3.38 6.51 8.01
C ASN A 303 -4.27 5.35 7.51
N TYR A 304 -4.41 5.20 6.19
CA TYR A 304 -5.11 4.05 5.60
C TYR A 304 -4.19 3.21 4.71
N VAL A 305 -4.57 1.97 4.53
CA VAL A 305 -4.21 1.14 3.40
C VAL A 305 -5.42 1.10 2.48
N ASN A 306 -5.31 1.65 1.29
CA ASN A 306 -6.37 1.69 0.30
C ASN A 306 -6.01 0.77 -0.87
N ALA A 307 -6.92 -0.09 -1.29
CA ALA A 307 -6.80 -0.88 -2.50
C ALA A 307 -7.92 -0.47 -3.48
N ILE A 308 -7.52 -0.02 -4.67
CA ILE A 308 -8.42 0.37 -5.74
C ILE A 308 -8.23 -0.63 -6.88
N VAL A 309 -9.30 -1.34 -7.26
CA VAL A 309 -9.30 -2.21 -8.45
C VAL A 309 -9.81 -1.40 -9.63
N ALA A 310 -9.03 -1.29 -10.69
CA ALA A 310 -9.30 -0.43 -11.82
C ALA A 310 -9.21 -1.16 -13.16
N SER A 311 -10.06 -0.79 -14.12
CA SER A 311 -10.01 -1.31 -15.48
C SER A 311 -8.91 -0.62 -16.31
N LYS A 312 -8.13 -1.42 -17.03
CA LYS A 312 -7.16 -0.94 -18.03
C LYS A 312 -7.56 -1.20 -19.48
N HIS A 313 -8.58 -2.00 -19.68
CA HIS A 313 -9.16 -2.30 -21.00
C HIS A 313 -10.33 -1.39 -21.31
N PRO A 314 -10.69 -1.23 -22.61
CA PRO A 314 -11.91 -0.52 -22.97
C PRO A 314 -13.12 -1.20 -22.33
N SER A 315 -13.78 -0.48 -21.42
CA SER A 315 -14.98 -0.95 -20.70
C SER A 315 -16.15 0.02 -20.90
N CYS A 316 -17.38 -0.49 -20.75
CA CYS A 316 -18.56 0.36 -20.75
C CYS A 316 -18.51 1.34 -19.58
N GLN A 317 -18.98 2.56 -19.83
CA GLN A 317 -19.06 3.62 -18.83
C GLN A 317 -20.52 3.83 -18.43
N TRP A 318 -20.78 4.16 -17.19
CA TRP A 318 -22.12 4.08 -16.61
C TRP A 318 -22.62 5.41 -16.06
N LEU A 319 -21.78 6.15 -15.34
CA LEU A 319 -22.18 7.31 -14.57
C LEU A 319 -21.52 8.59 -15.12
N THR A 320 -22.31 9.65 -15.26
CA THR A 320 -21.75 10.99 -15.46
C THR A 320 -20.89 11.39 -14.27
N MET A 321 -20.03 12.37 -14.39
CA MET A 321 -19.18 12.83 -13.29
C MET A 321 -20.01 13.25 -12.05
N GLU A 322 -21.13 13.92 -12.24
CA GLU A 322 -22.02 14.31 -11.14
C GLU A 322 -22.59 13.09 -10.42
N GLN A 323 -23.09 12.11 -11.17
CA GLN A 323 -23.61 10.86 -10.62
C GLN A 323 -22.51 10.05 -9.90
N ALA A 324 -21.31 9.98 -10.49
CA ALA A 324 -20.15 9.30 -9.92
C ALA A 324 -19.74 9.92 -8.58
N VAL A 325 -19.66 11.25 -8.49
CA VAL A 325 -19.34 11.95 -7.22
C VAL A 325 -20.39 11.63 -6.15
N LYS A 326 -21.68 11.68 -6.49
CA LYS A 326 -22.76 11.31 -5.56
C LYS A 326 -22.63 9.87 -5.10
N HIS A 327 -22.47 8.94 -6.05
CA HIS A 327 -22.36 7.50 -5.78
C HIS A 327 -21.15 7.17 -4.90
N CYS A 328 -19.97 7.65 -5.26
CA CYS A 328 -18.73 7.40 -4.50
C CYS A 328 -18.76 8.05 -3.10
N THR A 329 -19.45 9.18 -2.92
CA THR A 329 -19.62 9.81 -1.61
C THR A 329 -20.49 8.95 -0.69
N GLN A 330 -21.50 8.27 -1.24
CA GLN A 330 -22.36 7.34 -0.49
C GLN A 330 -21.68 5.97 -0.26
N GLY A 331 -20.77 5.58 -1.17
CA GLY A 331 -20.05 4.30 -1.17
C GLY A 331 -20.84 3.12 -1.76
N ILE A 332 -22.16 3.17 -1.69
CA ILE A 332 -23.11 2.25 -2.32
C ILE A 332 -24.37 3.04 -2.69
N GLY A 333 -25.02 2.70 -3.78
CA GLY A 333 -26.24 3.43 -4.18
C GLY A 333 -27.07 2.63 -5.17
N ILE A 334 -28.35 2.98 -5.23
CA ILE A 334 -29.30 2.46 -6.21
C ILE A 334 -29.13 3.24 -7.51
N TRP A 335 -29.08 2.54 -8.62
CA TRP A 335 -29.10 3.14 -9.95
C TRP A 335 -30.54 3.19 -10.47
N GLU A 336 -31.23 4.26 -10.09
CA GLU A 336 -32.65 4.47 -10.46
C GLU A 336 -32.90 4.36 -11.96
N TRP A 337 -31.95 4.86 -12.79
CA TRP A 337 -32.03 4.77 -14.25
C TRP A 337 -31.93 3.33 -14.79
N ALA A 338 -31.38 2.40 -13.99
CA ALA A 338 -31.26 0.98 -14.32
C ALA A 338 -32.35 0.14 -13.63
N SER A 339 -33.13 0.71 -12.72
CA SER A 339 -34.24 0.04 -12.01
C SER A 339 -35.57 0.21 -12.75
N ASN A 340 -36.53 -0.65 -12.50
CA ASN A 340 -37.87 -0.60 -13.05
C ASN A 340 -39.00 -0.74 -12.01
N ASP A 341 -38.63 -0.67 -10.71
CA ASP A 341 -39.51 -0.78 -9.57
C ASP A 341 -40.52 0.38 -9.43
N CYS A 342 -40.25 1.51 -10.11
CA CYS A 342 -41.12 2.71 -10.06
C CYS A 342 -41.42 3.21 -8.63
N GLY A 343 -40.59 2.86 -7.66
CA GLY A 343 -40.74 3.22 -6.23
C GLY A 343 -41.59 2.22 -5.44
N GLU A 344 -41.98 1.11 -6.01
CA GLU A 344 -42.60 -0.02 -5.30
C GLU A 344 -41.53 -0.96 -4.73
N GLU A 345 -41.93 -1.95 -3.92
CA GLU A 345 -41.02 -2.95 -3.40
C GLU A 345 -40.58 -3.89 -4.53
N PRO A 346 -39.29 -4.02 -4.86
CA PRO A 346 -38.84 -4.82 -5.98
C PRO A 346 -38.92 -6.32 -5.68
N ASP A 347 -39.30 -7.11 -6.67
CA ASP A 347 -39.27 -8.57 -6.59
C ASP A 347 -37.86 -9.13 -6.57
N VAL A 348 -36.91 -8.46 -7.27
CA VAL A 348 -35.53 -8.87 -7.39
C VAL A 348 -34.62 -7.67 -7.21
N VAL A 349 -33.63 -7.78 -6.30
CA VAL A 349 -32.55 -6.79 -6.12
C VAL A 349 -31.23 -7.40 -6.59
N MET A 350 -30.61 -6.77 -7.57
CA MET A 350 -29.30 -7.18 -8.06
C MET A 350 -28.23 -6.19 -7.56
N ALA A 351 -27.10 -6.72 -7.07
CA ALA A 351 -26.01 -5.91 -6.55
C ALA A 351 -24.67 -6.33 -7.15
N CYS A 352 -23.81 -5.36 -7.43
CA CYS A 352 -22.47 -5.56 -7.98
C CYS A 352 -21.50 -4.46 -7.52
N CYS A 353 -20.23 -4.68 -7.80
CA CYS A 353 -19.16 -3.68 -7.68
C CYS A 353 -18.03 -4.02 -8.66
N GLY A 354 -17.31 -2.99 -9.12
CA GLY A 354 -16.24 -3.12 -10.11
C GLY A 354 -16.75 -3.12 -11.55
N ASP A 355 -15.84 -3.14 -12.50
CA ASP A 355 -16.12 -2.99 -13.93
C ASP A 355 -16.87 -4.21 -14.53
N THR A 356 -16.25 -5.36 -14.48
CA THR A 356 -16.78 -6.60 -15.07
C THR A 356 -18.09 -7.07 -14.41
N PRO A 357 -18.19 -7.17 -13.06
CA PRO A 357 -19.45 -7.53 -12.44
C PRO A 357 -20.60 -6.56 -12.76
N THR A 358 -20.31 -5.26 -12.90
CA THR A 358 -21.32 -4.28 -13.30
C THR A 358 -21.80 -4.52 -14.72
N LEU A 359 -20.89 -4.82 -15.66
CA LEU A 359 -21.25 -5.17 -17.04
C LEU A 359 -22.16 -6.39 -17.08
N GLU A 360 -21.82 -7.45 -16.35
CA GLU A 360 -22.56 -8.70 -16.31
C GLU A 360 -23.95 -8.52 -15.67
N ILE A 361 -24.05 -7.74 -14.61
CA ILE A 361 -25.36 -7.43 -13.99
C ILE A 361 -26.23 -6.61 -14.93
N MET A 362 -25.68 -5.63 -15.63
CA MET A 362 -26.44 -4.82 -16.59
C MET A 362 -26.93 -5.66 -17.78
N ALA A 363 -26.12 -6.62 -18.23
CA ALA A 363 -26.54 -7.59 -19.24
C ALA A 363 -27.67 -8.49 -18.72
N ALA A 364 -27.53 -9.01 -17.49
CA ALA A 364 -28.55 -9.84 -16.86
C ALA A 364 -29.88 -9.09 -16.67
N VAL A 365 -29.86 -7.84 -16.23
CA VAL A 365 -31.05 -6.97 -16.12
C VAL A 365 -31.73 -6.80 -17.47
N THR A 366 -30.96 -6.62 -18.54
CA THR A 366 -31.55 -6.52 -19.91
C THR A 366 -32.27 -7.80 -20.31
N ILE A 367 -31.61 -8.95 -20.08
CA ILE A 367 -32.21 -10.27 -20.39
C ILE A 367 -33.47 -10.50 -19.58
N LEU A 368 -33.45 -10.20 -18.27
CA LEU A 368 -34.66 -10.37 -17.41
C LEU A 368 -35.82 -9.51 -17.88
N ARG A 369 -35.57 -8.28 -18.30
CA ARG A 369 -36.62 -7.40 -18.84
C ARG A 369 -37.25 -7.92 -20.13
N ASP A 370 -36.42 -8.56 -20.97
CA ASP A 370 -36.90 -9.10 -22.26
C ASP A 370 -37.62 -10.41 -22.08
N GLU A 371 -37.17 -11.31 -21.19
CA GLU A 371 -37.66 -12.65 -21.01
C GLU A 371 -38.74 -12.76 -19.92
N MET A 372 -38.74 -11.87 -18.96
CA MET A 372 -39.62 -11.85 -17.78
C MET A 372 -40.15 -10.43 -17.49
N PRO A 373 -40.89 -9.81 -18.41
CA PRO A 373 -41.29 -8.40 -18.29
C PRO A 373 -42.30 -8.15 -17.14
N GLU A 374 -42.83 -9.21 -16.53
CA GLU A 374 -43.72 -9.14 -15.36
C GLU A 374 -42.98 -8.99 -14.03
N LEU A 375 -41.65 -9.14 -13.98
CA LEU A 375 -40.82 -8.94 -12.78
C LEU A 375 -40.52 -7.49 -12.53
#